data_ce9f72359525f479aea8d327849f7c1b
#
_entry.id   ce9f72359525f479aea8d327849f7c1b
#
_cell.length_a   1.000
_cell.length_b   1.000
_cell.length_c   1.000
_cell.angle_alpha   90.00
_cell.angle_beta   90.00
_cell.angle_gamma   90.00
#
_symmetry.space_group_name_H-M   'P 1'
#
loop_
_entity.id
_entity.type
_entity.pdbx_description
1 polymer ?
#
loop_
_entity_poly.entity_id
_entity_poly.type
_entity_poly.pdbx_seq_one_letter_code
_entity_poly.pdbx_strand_id
1 'polypeptide(L)'
;MKAFEPAERLLGKIKSAIRSFGNTVGKDNKTYLCIGLCCLLFIWGGLYCLEYEYYAYAAAPVVLFVLLFISRCFPDSLLLIAFSTPLALLFRTEGFAMSIPSEPLLIVVMVLFVWHLFFSGRYDKKIVSHPVSVALIVNLVWTLITCLTSEDVFVSFKFLVSQLWFIIPCFYLGVILFRNIKKAGSFVGLYAFSLCVVVVIATLVFASHGFAFSFAHYCMKPFYNDHTAYGAAIALLLPSVTYYLIYNVKHKRGVLISIACFAAFALLVTGLILSYSRAAWISVLVAFGLWVLVKLNLSFKTYVCAFAVLAVGVALSWSAIIGKFEKNDQDSSGNMAEHISSITNISTDDSNVERLNRWACALAMFKERPLFGWGPGTYADTYGAYQKSFNRTQISTDAGDLGSTHSEYFRPLSEQGVPGFLTNTAVFVVTFIVGIRAYRRTKDKAVANLALFVLMSLTTYYVHGFLNQFLETDKLAVPFWAMTAMIVAIDIYAPRKDKAEMATCENKQPFWKHFKTLQFNNKNNRNNKVK
;
A
#
# COMPACT_ATOMS: atom_id res chain seq x y z
N MET A 1 12.05 34.50 50.99
CA MET A 1 11.14 33.54 51.67
C MET A 1 9.65 33.79 51.49
N LYS A 2 9.20 34.56 50.48
CA LYS A 2 7.74 34.78 50.21
C LYS A 2 7.24 34.13 48.89
N ALA A 3 8.09 33.39 48.16
CA ALA A 3 7.70 32.77 46.88
C ALA A 3 7.17 31.32 46.98
N PHE A 4 7.23 30.67 48.15
CA PHE A 4 6.82 29.25 48.32
C PHE A 4 5.40 29.05 48.85
N GLU A 5 4.70 30.08 49.29
CA GLU A 5 3.35 29.98 49.85
C GLU A 5 2.26 29.56 48.82
N PRO A 6 2.34 29.94 47.55
CA PRO A 6 1.37 29.47 46.55
C PRO A 6 1.51 27.97 46.19
N ALA A 7 2.74 27.44 46.22
CA ALA A 7 3.00 26.03 45.89
C ALA A 7 2.50 25.07 46.97
N GLU A 8 2.64 25.42 48.27
CA GLU A 8 2.13 24.62 49.40
C GLU A 8 0.58 24.60 49.42
N ARG A 9 -0.09 25.72 49.11
CA ARG A 9 -1.54 25.78 48.98
C ARG A 9 -2.04 24.96 47.82
N LEU A 10 -1.32 24.94 46.67
CA LEU A 10 -1.64 24.11 45.51
C LEU A 10 -1.45 22.63 45.84
N LEU A 11 -0.35 22.26 46.49
CA LEU A 11 -0.09 20.89 46.96
C LEU A 11 -1.16 20.40 47.96
N GLY A 12 -1.64 21.27 48.86
CA GLY A 12 -2.71 20.99 49.80
C GLY A 12 -4.05 20.71 49.08
N LYS A 13 -4.40 21.50 48.04
CA LYS A 13 -5.58 21.29 47.22
C LYS A 13 -5.48 20.02 46.38
N ILE A 14 -4.33 19.71 45.81
CA ILE A 14 -4.07 18.48 45.05
C ILE A 14 -4.18 17.26 45.97
N LYS A 15 -3.60 17.29 47.19
CA LYS A 15 -3.72 16.20 48.16
C LYS A 15 -5.17 15.98 48.60
N SER A 16 -5.98 17.03 48.80
CA SER A 16 -7.39 16.91 49.18
C SER A 16 -8.24 16.38 48.00
N ALA A 17 -7.97 16.78 46.79
CA ALA A 17 -8.63 16.28 45.59
C ALA A 17 -8.33 14.79 45.33
N ILE A 18 -7.08 14.36 45.50
CA ILE A 18 -6.64 12.95 45.37
C ILE A 18 -7.31 12.10 46.47
N ARG A 19 -7.42 12.62 47.71
CA ARG A 19 -8.10 11.92 48.82
C ARG A 19 -9.61 11.80 48.57
N SER A 20 -10.27 12.85 48.08
CA SER A 20 -11.69 12.85 47.71
C SER A 20 -11.98 11.85 46.58
N PHE A 21 -11.10 11.80 45.56
CA PHE A 21 -11.22 10.86 44.45
C PHE A 21 -11.01 9.40 44.86
N GLY A 22 -10.08 9.13 45.79
CA GLY A 22 -9.82 7.79 46.34
C GLY A 22 -10.95 7.19 47.16
N ASN A 23 -11.83 8.01 47.75
CA ASN A 23 -12.96 7.56 48.56
C ASN A 23 -14.21 7.26 47.74
N THR A 24 -14.29 7.68 46.48
CA THR A 24 -15.50 7.53 45.64
C THR A 24 -15.44 6.30 44.72
N VAL A 25 -14.27 5.63 44.62
CA VAL A 25 -14.07 4.55 43.64
C VAL A 25 -13.63 3.25 44.31
N GLY A 26 -14.56 2.31 44.37
CA GLY A 26 -14.32 0.98 44.95
C GLY A 26 -13.40 0.12 44.07
N LYS A 27 -12.63 -0.75 44.73
CA LYS A 27 -11.80 -1.90 44.26
C LYS A 27 -10.68 -1.68 43.24
N ASP A 28 -10.58 -0.56 42.51
CA ASP A 28 -9.47 -0.31 41.54
C ASP A 28 -8.40 0.70 42.02
N ASN A 29 -8.29 0.88 43.34
CA ASN A 29 -7.40 1.89 43.96
C ASN A 29 -5.93 1.85 43.47
N LYS A 30 -5.39 0.69 43.12
CA LYS A 30 -4.02 0.57 42.65
C LYS A 30 -3.83 1.17 41.26
N THR A 31 -4.79 0.99 40.38
CA THR A 31 -4.72 1.52 38.99
C THR A 31 -4.81 3.06 38.99
N TYR A 32 -5.73 3.62 39.79
CA TYR A 32 -5.87 5.08 39.90
C TYR A 32 -4.69 5.72 40.62
N LEU A 33 -4.10 5.04 41.61
CA LEU A 33 -2.87 5.50 42.26
C LEU A 33 -1.70 5.53 41.29
N CYS A 34 -1.55 4.49 40.45
CA CYS A 34 -0.53 4.44 39.40
C CYS A 34 -0.72 5.56 38.36
N ILE A 35 -1.96 5.79 37.91
CA ILE A 35 -2.28 6.88 36.97
C ILE A 35 -1.95 8.24 37.59
N GLY A 36 -2.35 8.47 38.85
CA GLY A 36 -2.03 9.71 39.58
C GLY A 36 -0.54 9.94 39.74
N LEU A 37 0.24 8.90 40.06
CA LEU A 37 1.70 8.96 40.14
C LEU A 37 2.34 9.25 38.77
N CYS A 38 1.87 8.60 37.71
CA CYS A 38 2.34 8.87 36.35
C CYS A 38 2.03 10.32 35.92
N CYS A 39 0.85 10.84 36.24
CA CYS A 39 0.51 12.25 35.97
C CYS A 39 1.40 13.23 36.74
N LEU A 40 1.69 12.94 38.03
CA LEU A 40 2.57 13.79 38.84
C LEU A 40 4.01 13.78 38.34
N LEU A 41 4.54 12.60 38.00
CA LEU A 41 5.87 12.46 37.40
C LEU A 41 5.94 13.18 36.05
N PHE A 42 4.87 13.12 35.25
CA PHE A 42 4.78 13.84 34.00
C PHE A 42 4.80 15.36 34.20
N ILE A 43 4.00 15.88 35.13
CA ILE A 43 3.94 17.31 35.43
C ILE A 43 5.31 17.80 35.95
N TRP A 44 5.92 17.03 36.86
CA TRP A 44 7.23 17.38 37.42
C TRP A 44 8.32 17.35 36.34
N GLY A 45 8.36 16.29 35.51
CA GLY A 45 9.29 16.20 34.39
C GLY A 45 9.07 17.31 33.36
N GLY A 46 7.80 17.71 33.12
CA GLY A 46 7.45 18.81 32.23
C GLY A 46 7.96 20.14 32.69
N LEU A 47 7.85 20.43 33.99
CA LEU A 47 8.41 21.66 34.59
C LEU A 47 9.93 21.69 34.48
N TYR A 48 10.59 20.55 34.73
CA TYR A 48 12.05 20.42 34.59
C TYR A 48 12.49 20.62 33.12
N CYS A 49 11.80 20.00 32.15
CA CYS A 49 12.16 20.13 30.74
C CYS A 49 11.89 21.53 30.16
N LEU A 50 10.89 22.25 30.67
CA LEU A 50 10.66 23.65 30.33
C LEU A 50 11.78 24.55 30.79
N GLU A 51 12.36 24.28 31.99
CA GLU A 51 13.48 25.02 32.51
C GLU A 51 14.75 24.86 31.67
N TYR A 52 14.94 23.70 31.04
CA TYR A 52 16.09 23.37 30.18
C TYR A 52 15.79 23.43 28.69
N GLU A 53 14.67 24.02 28.26
CA GLU A 53 14.25 24.19 26.84
C GLU A 53 14.06 22.88 26.07
N TYR A 54 13.83 21.75 26.76
CA TYR A 54 13.53 20.46 26.10
C TYR A 54 12.06 20.35 25.67
N TYR A 55 11.66 21.12 24.65
CA TYR A 55 10.27 21.21 24.19
C TYR A 55 9.70 19.88 23.66
N ALA A 56 10.54 18.93 23.24
CA ALA A 56 10.12 17.60 22.81
C ALA A 56 9.32 16.83 23.89
N TYR A 57 9.52 17.19 25.19
CA TYR A 57 8.76 16.60 26.28
C TYR A 57 7.25 16.89 26.20
N ALA A 58 6.84 17.98 25.57
CA ALA A 58 5.44 18.31 25.35
C ALA A 58 4.69 17.23 24.50
N ALA A 59 5.42 16.44 23.71
CA ALA A 59 4.86 15.31 22.96
C ALA A 59 4.56 14.09 23.86
N ALA A 60 5.14 13.98 25.06
CA ALA A 60 5.00 12.80 25.92
C ALA A 60 3.55 12.42 26.27
N PRO A 61 2.59 13.35 26.55
CA PRO A 61 1.20 12.99 26.77
C PRO A 61 0.55 12.35 25.54
N VAL A 62 0.86 12.87 24.37
CA VAL A 62 0.33 12.35 23.10
C VAL A 62 0.88 10.93 22.85
N VAL A 63 2.18 10.74 23.07
CA VAL A 63 2.82 9.42 22.96
C VAL A 63 2.21 8.44 23.98
N LEU A 64 2.05 8.86 25.24
CA LEU A 64 1.45 8.03 26.28
C LEU A 64 0.00 7.66 25.93
N PHE A 65 -0.81 8.63 25.47
CA PHE A 65 -2.19 8.39 25.03
C PHE A 65 -2.22 7.38 23.87
N VAL A 66 -1.34 7.52 22.88
CA VAL A 66 -1.24 6.60 21.74
C VAL A 66 -0.86 5.20 22.22
N LEU A 67 0.12 5.07 23.12
CA LEU A 67 0.52 3.76 23.69
C LEU A 67 -0.62 3.11 24.50
N LEU A 68 -1.35 3.87 25.29
CA LEU A 68 -2.52 3.39 26.02
C LEU A 68 -3.65 2.98 25.08
N PHE A 69 -3.91 3.77 24.03
CA PHE A 69 -4.87 3.42 23.00
C PHE A 69 -4.49 2.11 22.30
N ILE A 70 -3.25 1.97 21.86
CA ILE A 70 -2.74 0.74 21.23
C ILE A 70 -2.90 -0.45 22.17
N SER A 71 -2.57 -0.32 23.45
CA SER A 71 -2.66 -1.41 24.43
C SER A 71 -4.12 -1.85 24.71
N ARG A 72 -5.07 -0.94 24.67
CA ARG A 72 -6.51 -1.21 24.92
C ARG A 72 -7.28 -1.67 23.69
N CYS A 73 -6.98 -1.06 22.54
CA CYS A 73 -7.67 -1.30 21.27
C CYS A 73 -6.72 -1.92 20.24
N PHE A 74 -6.00 -2.96 20.64
CA PHE A 74 -4.84 -3.47 19.93
C PHE A 74 -5.08 -3.75 18.43
N PRO A 75 -6.12 -4.48 17.97
CA PRO A 75 -6.33 -4.68 16.54
C PRO A 75 -6.70 -3.37 15.80
N ASP A 76 -7.38 -2.44 16.49
CA ASP A 76 -7.82 -1.16 15.92
C ASP A 76 -6.66 -0.15 15.77
N SER A 77 -5.50 -0.41 16.35
CA SER A 77 -4.28 0.41 16.15
C SER A 77 -3.90 0.53 14.67
N LEU A 78 -4.21 -0.49 13.86
CA LEU A 78 -4.00 -0.43 12.41
C LEU A 78 -4.86 0.66 11.72
N LEU A 79 -6.00 1.04 12.32
CA LEU A 79 -6.82 2.15 11.80
C LEU A 79 -6.15 3.52 12.07
N LEU A 80 -5.47 3.67 13.20
CA LEU A 80 -4.66 4.86 13.48
C LEU A 80 -3.49 4.97 12.50
N ILE A 81 -2.82 3.85 12.22
CA ILE A 81 -1.75 3.79 11.20
C ILE A 81 -2.31 4.17 9.83
N ALA A 82 -3.47 3.63 9.43
CA ALA A 82 -4.11 3.98 8.16
C ALA A 82 -4.39 5.49 8.02
N PHE A 83 -4.86 6.13 9.09
CA PHE A 83 -5.09 7.57 9.11
C PHE A 83 -3.80 8.38 9.04
N SER A 84 -2.77 8.00 9.80
CA SER A 84 -1.52 8.76 9.90
C SER A 84 -0.61 8.61 8.68
N THR A 85 -0.68 7.47 7.98
CA THR A 85 0.26 7.15 6.89
C THR A 85 0.30 8.18 5.77
N PRO A 86 -0.80 8.63 5.12
CA PRO A 86 -0.71 9.63 4.06
C PRO A 86 -0.15 10.98 4.53
N LEU A 87 -0.36 11.32 5.81
CA LEU A 87 0.06 12.59 6.42
C LEU A 87 1.47 12.53 7.03
N ALA A 88 2.09 11.35 7.12
CA ALA A 88 3.41 11.20 7.70
C ALA A 88 4.46 11.95 6.88
N LEU A 89 5.42 12.56 7.57
CA LEU A 89 6.52 13.32 7.01
C LEU A 89 7.81 12.51 7.10
N LEU A 90 8.60 12.52 6.03
CA LEU A 90 9.91 11.86 6.03
C LEU A 90 10.91 12.72 6.82
N PHE A 91 11.33 12.21 7.95
CA PHE A 91 12.44 12.75 8.72
C PHE A 91 13.73 12.06 8.27
N ARG A 92 14.73 12.84 7.83
CA ARG A 92 16.01 12.31 7.33
C ARG A 92 17.15 12.97 8.05
N THR A 93 18.08 12.16 8.54
CA THR A 93 19.38 12.55 9.07
C THR A 93 20.47 11.73 8.36
N GLU A 94 21.74 12.03 8.59
CA GLU A 94 22.85 11.22 8.09
C GLU A 94 22.71 9.77 8.57
N GLY A 95 22.54 8.84 7.62
CA GLY A 95 22.42 7.39 7.87
C GLY A 95 21.05 6.89 8.36
N PHE A 96 20.06 7.79 8.60
CA PHE A 96 18.73 7.38 9.08
C PHE A 96 17.61 8.17 8.40
N ALA A 97 16.59 7.46 7.92
CA ALA A 97 15.37 8.04 7.38
C ALA A 97 14.16 7.29 7.91
N MET A 98 13.12 8.00 8.38
CA MET A 98 11.90 7.42 8.95
C MET A 98 10.69 8.33 8.71
N SER A 99 9.57 7.75 8.34
CA SER A 99 8.30 8.47 8.16
C SER A 99 7.57 8.61 9.50
N ILE A 100 7.46 9.83 10.02
CA ILE A 100 6.82 10.13 11.31
C ILE A 100 5.40 10.66 11.07
N PRO A 101 4.36 10.14 11.77
CA PRO A 101 4.40 9.18 12.88
C PRO A 101 4.19 7.70 12.47
N SER A 102 4.02 7.37 11.20
CA SER A 102 3.56 6.05 10.74
C SER A 102 4.52 4.91 11.07
N GLU A 103 5.83 5.05 10.76
CA GLU A 103 6.79 3.95 10.99
C GLU A 103 7.07 3.69 12.48
N PRO A 104 7.25 4.70 13.35
CA PRO A 104 7.30 4.45 14.79
C PRO A 104 6.07 3.71 15.33
N LEU A 105 4.86 4.07 14.86
CA LEU A 105 3.63 3.37 15.24
C LEU A 105 3.64 1.91 14.78
N LEU A 106 4.09 1.65 13.55
CA LEU A 106 4.22 0.29 13.01
C LEU A 106 5.19 -0.56 13.84
N ILE A 107 6.34 0.00 14.22
CA ILE A 107 7.33 -0.70 15.05
C ILE A 107 6.74 -1.03 16.42
N VAL A 108 6.08 -0.08 17.08
CA VAL A 108 5.43 -0.30 18.39
C VAL A 108 4.37 -1.39 18.28
N VAL A 109 3.50 -1.32 17.27
CA VAL A 109 2.44 -2.32 17.05
C VAL A 109 3.05 -3.69 16.73
N MET A 110 4.12 -3.77 15.95
CA MET A 110 4.85 -5.00 15.67
C MET A 110 5.39 -5.64 16.96
N VAL A 111 6.09 -4.86 17.79
CA VAL A 111 6.69 -5.34 19.05
C VAL A 111 5.59 -5.85 19.99
N LEU A 112 4.50 -5.10 20.16
CA LEU A 112 3.38 -5.50 21.01
C LEU A 112 2.66 -6.73 20.47
N PHE A 113 2.54 -6.88 19.15
CA PHE A 113 1.93 -8.06 18.53
C PHE A 113 2.79 -9.30 18.73
N VAL A 114 4.09 -9.22 18.51
CA VAL A 114 5.04 -10.31 18.76
C VAL A 114 5.03 -10.70 20.24
N TRP A 115 5.07 -9.70 21.14
CA TRP A 115 4.91 -9.91 22.59
C TRP A 115 3.61 -10.65 22.93
N HIS A 116 2.49 -10.19 22.38
CA HIS A 116 1.19 -10.84 22.58
C HIS A 116 1.21 -12.31 22.11
N LEU A 117 1.84 -12.62 20.99
CA LEU A 117 1.97 -13.99 20.49
C LEU A 117 2.78 -14.88 21.45
N PHE A 118 3.88 -14.38 22.00
CA PHE A 118 4.71 -15.12 22.94
C PHE A 118 3.97 -15.45 24.24
N PHE A 119 3.22 -14.50 24.80
CA PHE A 119 2.58 -14.69 26.11
C PHE A 119 1.20 -15.29 26.03
N SER A 120 0.41 -15.02 24.99
CA SER A 120 -0.93 -15.59 24.86
C SER A 120 -0.94 -16.96 24.19
N GLY A 121 0.07 -17.27 23.38
CA GLY A 121 0.17 -18.52 22.63
C GLY A 121 -1.00 -18.80 21.68
N ARG A 122 -1.92 -17.83 21.51
CA ARG A 122 -3.17 -18.00 20.77
C ARG A 122 -3.11 -17.23 19.44
N TYR A 123 -2.82 -17.97 18.39
CA TYR A 123 -2.94 -17.45 17.02
C TYR A 123 -3.73 -18.43 16.15
N ASP A 124 -4.60 -17.93 15.29
CA ASP A 124 -5.42 -18.79 14.43
C ASP A 124 -4.53 -19.48 13.38
N LYS A 125 -4.36 -20.80 13.55
CA LYS A 125 -3.56 -21.62 12.61
C LYS A 125 -4.02 -21.47 11.16
N LYS A 126 -5.31 -21.15 10.91
CA LYS A 126 -5.83 -20.93 9.56
C LYS A 126 -5.15 -19.74 8.86
N ILE A 127 -4.67 -18.75 9.62
CA ILE A 127 -3.96 -17.60 9.04
C ILE A 127 -2.56 -18.02 8.60
N VAL A 128 -1.81 -18.72 9.46
CA VAL A 128 -0.42 -19.13 9.15
C VAL A 128 -0.38 -20.15 8.01
N SER A 129 -1.32 -21.12 8.00
CA SER A 129 -1.39 -22.16 6.96
C SER A 129 -2.07 -21.69 5.66
N HIS A 130 -2.52 -20.43 5.59
CA HIS A 130 -3.14 -19.89 4.39
C HIS A 130 -2.11 -19.75 3.25
N PRO A 131 -2.44 -20.08 1.97
CA PRO A 131 -1.49 -20.06 0.86
C PRO A 131 -0.71 -18.75 0.71
N VAL A 132 -1.36 -17.59 0.91
CA VAL A 132 -0.69 -16.28 0.86
C VAL A 132 0.32 -16.14 2.00
N SER A 133 -0.04 -16.57 3.23
CA SER A 133 0.88 -16.52 4.38
C SER A 133 2.08 -17.43 4.19
N VAL A 134 1.85 -18.63 3.63
CA VAL A 134 2.94 -19.59 3.34
C VAL A 134 3.88 -18.99 2.28
N ALA A 135 3.35 -18.43 1.19
CA ALA A 135 4.18 -17.78 0.17
C ALA A 135 5.00 -16.62 0.77
N LEU A 136 4.38 -15.81 1.66
CA LEU A 136 5.04 -14.70 2.33
C LEU A 136 6.14 -15.19 3.30
N ILE A 137 5.88 -16.24 4.08
CA ILE A 137 6.88 -16.83 4.98
C ILE A 137 8.07 -17.38 4.17
N VAL A 138 7.79 -18.08 3.07
CA VAL A 138 8.86 -18.60 2.19
C VAL A 138 9.70 -17.46 1.61
N ASN A 139 9.08 -16.37 1.20
CA ASN A 139 9.79 -15.17 0.72
C ASN A 139 10.66 -14.55 1.83
N LEU A 140 10.12 -14.37 3.05
CA LEU A 140 10.88 -13.82 4.18
C LEU A 140 12.04 -14.72 4.61
N VAL A 141 11.84 -16.04 4.59
CA VAL A 141 12.92 -17.01 4.88
C VAL A 141 14.02 -16.93 3.82
N TRP A 142 13.65 -16.82 2.54
CA TRP A 142 14.64 -16.63 1.48
C TRP A 142 15.39 -15.29 1.62
N THR A 143 14.67 -14.20 1.92
CA THR A 143 15.28 -12.90 2.21
C THR A 143 16.27 -13.00 3.38
N LEU A 144 15.93 -13.71 4.46
CA LEU A 144 16.86 -13.95 5.58
C LEU A 144 18.12 -14.72 5.14
N ILE A 145 17.97 -15.77 4.31
CA ILE A 145 19.11 -16.53 3.78
C ILE A 145 20.02 -15.61 2.95
N THR A 146 19.44 -14.76 2.09
CA THR A 146 20.21 -13.84 1.25
C THR A 146 20.82 -12.68 2.02
N CYS A 147 20.30 -12.31 3.20
CA CYS A 147 20.98 -11.39 4.12
C CYS A 147 22.33 -11.95 4.62
N LEU A 148 22.40 -13.28 4.86
CA LEU A 148 23.63 -13.91 5.36
C LEU A 148 24.71 -14.07 4.26
N THR A 149 24.32 -14.05 2.99
CA THR A 149 25.22 -14.15 1.83
C THR A 149 25.45 -12.80 1.15
N SER A 150 24.97 -11.71 1.75
CA SER A 150 24.99 -10.36 1.20
C SER A 150 26.41 -9.78 1.16
N GLU A 151 26.67 -8.92 0.17
CA GLU A 151 27.85 -8.07 0.10
C GLU A 151 27.91 -7.09 1.28
N ASP A 152 26.76 -6.50 1.65
CA ASP A 152 26.60 -5.70 2.88
C ASP A 152 25.52 -6.31 3.76
N VAL A 153 25.98 -7.06 4.76
CA VAL A 153 25.11 -7.76 5.72
C VAL A 153 24.27 -6.78 6.55
N PHE A 154 24.82 -5.63 6.92
CA PHE A 154 24.12 -4.64 7.74
C PHE A 154 22.95 -4.00 6.98
N VAL A 155 23.19 -3.55 5.75
CA VAL A 155 22.15 -3.01 4.87
C VAL A 155 21.04 -4.03 4.63
N SER A 156 21.41 -5.29 4.40
CA SER A 156 20.44 -6.36 4.15
C SER A 156 19.60 -6.72 5.38
N PHE A 157 20.17 -6.75 6.58
CA PHE A 157 19.38 -6.93 7.80
C PHE A 157 18.47 -5.73 8.09
N LYS A 158 18.93 -4.49 7.86
CA LYS A 158 18.10 -3.29 7.95
C LYS A 158 16.88 -3.38 7.01
N PHE A 159 17.11 -3.83 5.78
CA PHE A 159 16.05 -4.08 4.82
C PHE A 159 15.04 -5.13 5.31
N LEU A 160 15.50 -6.29 5.80
CA LEU A 160 14.64 -7.34 6.33
C LEU A 160 13.79 -6.84 7.51
N VAL A 161 14.40 -6.10 8.44
CA VAL A 161 13.68 -5.51 9.59
C VAL A 161 12.62 -4.53 9.11
N SER A 162 12.93 -3.70 8.10
CA SER A 162 11.95 -2.78 7.53
C SER A 162 10.77 -3.50 6.87
N GLN A 163 10.99 -4.59 6.17
CA GLN A 163 9.90 -5.43 5.66
C GLN A 163 9.02 -6.00 6.79
N LEU A 164 9.63 -6.46 7.88
CA LEU A 164 8.90 -7.05 9.00
C LEU A 164 7.98 -6.05 9.70
N TRP A 165 8.39 -4.79 9.89
CA TRP A 165 7.52 -3.82 10.53
C TRP A 165 6.34 -3.36 9.65
N PHE A 166 6.40 -3.54 8.32
CA PHE A 166 5.23 -3.38 7.46
C PHE A 166 4.35 -4.63 7.44
N ILE A 167 4.94 -5.81 7.26
CA ILE A 167 4.22 -7.07 7.04
C ILE A 167 3.51 -7.53 8.32
N ILE A 168 4.18 -7.51 9.46
CA ILE A 168 3.61 -8.07 10.70
C ILE A 168 2.36 -7.29 11.14
N PRO A 169 2.36 -5.96 11.27
CA PRO A 169 1.16 -5.22 11.63
C PRO A 169 0.11 -5.19 10.52
N CYS A 170 0.52 -4.89 9.28
CA CYS A 170 -0.45 -4.64 8.23
C CYS A 170 -1.06 -5.92 7.67
N PHE A 171 -0.29 -7.02 7.59
CA PHE A 171 -0.80 -8.29 7.10
C PHE A 171 -1.31 -9.19 8.23
N TYR A 172 -0.45 -9.64 9.15
CA TYR A 172 -0.87 -10.64 10.16
C TYR A 172 -1.88 -10.10 11.16
N LEU A 173 -1.66 -8.92 11.76
CA LEU A 173 -2.64 -8.27 12.61
C LEU A 173 -3.83 -7.77 11.77
N GLY A 174 -3.58 -7.33 10.52
CA GLY A 174 -4.62 -6.93 9.57
C GLY A 174 -5.65 -8.03 9.31
N VAL A 175 -5.23 -9.30 9.12
CA VAL A 175 -6.17 -10.42 8.94
C VAL A 175 -7.07 -10.59 10.17
N ILE A 176 -6.54 -10.39 11.39
CA ILE A 176 -7.33 -10.44 12.63
C ILE A 176 -8.33 -9.28 12.68
N LEU A 177 -7.92 -8.06 12.35
CA LEU A 177 -8.78 -6.88 12.29
C LEU A 177 -9.94 -7.08 11.31
N PHE A 178 -9.61 -7.55 10.09
CA PHE A 178 -10.58 -7.70 9.00
C PHE A 178 -11.43 -8.98 9.10
N ARG A 179 -11.25 -9.81 10.13
CA ARG A 179 -12.23 -10.81 10.52
C ARG A 179 -13.61 -10.16 10.73
N ASN A 180 -13.63 -8.93 11.25
CA ASN A 180 -14.79 -8.06 11.17
C ASN A 180 -14.72 -7.24 9.88
N ILE A 181 -15.41 -7.68 8.83
CA ILE A 181 -15.37 -7.06 7.49
C ILE A 181 -15.77 -5.57 7.49
N LYS A 182 -16.52 -5.10 8.49
CA LYS A 182 -16.86 -3.68 8.61
C LYS A 182 -15.62 -2.80 8.83
N LYS A 183 -14.58 -3.35 9.47
CA LYS A 183 -13.32 -2.66 9.70
C LYS A 183 -12.53 -2.39 8.40
N ALA A 184 -12.77 -3.17 7.34
CA ALA A 184 -12.23 -2.87 6.01
C ALA A 184 -12.72 -1.51 5.50
N GLY A 185 -14.02 -1.20 5.70
CA GLY A 185 -14.56 0.13 5.37
C GLY A 185 -13.95 1.26 6.20
N SER A 186 -13.73 1.01 7.50
CA SER A 186 -13.08 1.99 8.38
C SER A 186 -11.63 2.25 7.94
N PHE A 187 -10.87 1.20 7.57
CA PHE A 187 -9.50 1.31 7.09
C PHE A 187 -9.43 2.14 5.78
N VAL A 188 -10.21 1.73 4.77
CA VAL A 188 -10.26 2.44 3.49
C VAL A 188 -10.73 3.88 3.66
N GLY A 189 -11.75 4.11 4.51
CA GLY A 189 -12.29 5.45 4.76
C GLY A 189 -11.29 6.38 5.46
N LEU A 190 -10.57 5.90 6.47
CA LEU A 190 -9.57 6.70 7.20
C LEU A 190 -8.36 7.01 6.32
N TYR A 191 -7.86 6.02 5.57
CA TYR A 191 -6.76 6.22 4.63
C TYR A 191 -7.18 7.18 3.49
N ALA A 192 -8.39 7.01 2.95
CA ALA A 192 -8.94 7.90 1.92
C ALA A 192 -9.09 9.33 2.42
N PHE A 193 -9.60 9.52 3.63
CA PHE A 193 -9.77 10.84 4.22
C PHE A 193 -8.43 11.59 4.33
N SER A 194 -7.42 10.96 4.92
CA SER A 194 -6.09 11.58 5.07
C SER A 194 -5.40 11.79 3.72
N LEU A 195 -5.55 10.87 2.76
CA LEU A 195 -5.02 11.05 1.40
C LEU A 195 -5.74 12.19 0.68
N CYS A 196 -7.07 12.35 0.84
CA CYS A 196 -7.82 13.49 0.28
C CYS A 196 -7.32 14.83 0.84
N VAL A 197 -6.95 14.89 2.13
CA VAL A 197 -6.32 16.08 2.71
C VAL A 197 -5.03 16.42 1.96
N VAL A 198 -4.18 15.42 1.72
CA VAL A 198 -2.94 15.62 0.94
C VAL A 198 -3.23 16.06 -0.50
N VAL A 199 -4.24 15.46 -1.15
CA VAL A 199 -4.66 15.86 -2.50
C VAL A 199 -5.10 17.32 -2.55
N VAL A 200 -5.89 17.76 -1.56
CA VAL A 200 -6.33 19.18 -1.48
C VAL A 200 -5.13 20.09 -1.30
N ILE A 201 -4.23 19.80 -0.36
CA ILE A 201 -3.02 20.61 -0.13
C ILE A 201 -2.16 20.67 -1.39
N ALA A 202 -1.87 19.51 -2.00
CA ALA A 202 -1.07 19.43 -3.23
C ALA A 202 -1.71 20.22 -4.39
N THR A 203 -3.04 20.15 -4.53
CA THR A 203 -3.77 20.89 -5.56
C THR A 203 -3.73 22.39 -5.31
N LEU A 204 -3.89 22.85 -4.05
CA LEU A 204 -3.77 24.26 -3.69
C LEU A 204 -2.36 24.81 -3.92
N VAL A 205 -1.33 24.05 -3.55
CA VAL A 205 0.07 24.40 -3.82
C VAL A 205 0.33 24.46 -5.33
N PHE A 206 -0.21 23.53 -6.11
CA PHE A 206 -0.08 23.54 -7.56
C PHE A 206 -0.79 24.73 -8.20
N ALA A 207 -1.99 25.06 -7.71
CA ALA A 207 -2.75 26.23 -8.16
C ALA A 207 -2.04 27.56 -7.85
N SER A 208 -1.39 27.68 -6.67
CA SER A 208 -0.62 28.90 -6.32
C SER A 208 0.59 29.15 -7.24
N HIS A 209 1.06 28.11 -7.94
CA HIS A 209 2.11 28.20 -8.97
C HIS A 209 1.53 28.21 -10.39
N GLY A 210 0.25 28.57 -10.55
CA GLY A 210 -0.41 28.73 -11.86
C GLY A 210 -0.53 27.43 -12.66
N PHE A 211 -0.52 26.25 -11.99
CA PHE A 211 -0.51 24.93 -12.62
C PHE A 211 0.64 24.73 -13.61
N ALA A 212 1.80 25.36 -13.35
CA ALA A 212 2.97 25.21 -14.19
C ALA A 212 3.50 23.76 -14.14
N PHE A 213 3.64 23.13 -15.31
CA PHE A 213 4.07 21.72 -15.41
C PHE A 213 5.39 21.43 -14.70
N SER A 214 6.37 22.35 -14.79
CA SER A 214 7.66 22.24 -14.10
C SER A 214 7.52 22.06 -12.58
N PHE A 215 6.41 22.52 -11.99
CA PHE A 215 6.13 22.41 -10.55
C PHE A 215 5.29 21.17 -10.20
N ALA A 216 4.67 20.51 -11.18
CA ALA A 216 3.81 19.34 -10.96
C ALA A 216 4.51 18.20 -10.19
N HIS A 217 5.84 18.06 -10.36
CA HIS A 217 6.64 17.01 -9.72
C HIS A 217 6.94 17.30 -8.24
N TYR A 218 6.64 18.49 -7.73
CA TYR A 218 6.99 18.93 -6.38
C TYR A 218 5.79 19.28 -5.50
N CYS A 219 4.60 19.46 -6.06
CA CYS A 219 3.41 19.97 -5.35
C CYS A 219 2.93 19.05 -4.20
N MET A 220 3.26 17.74 -4.22
CA MET A 220 2.88 16.79 -3.18
C MET A 220 3.83 16.78 -1.97
N LYS A 221 4.96 17.50 -2.04
CA LYS A 221 5.85 17.64 -0.88
C LYS A 221 5.17 18.47 0.21
N PRO A 222 5.43 18.20 1.52
CA PRO A 222 6.42 17.27 2.04
C PRO A 222 5.90 15.83 2.27
N PHE A 223 4.65 15.51 1.92
CA PHE A 223 4.01 14.24 2.24
C PHE A 223 4.52 13.07 1.38
N TYR A 224 4.79 13.33 0.11
CA TYR A 224 5.34 12.36 -0.85
C TYR A 224 6.63 12.92 -1.47
N ASN A 225 7.62 12.05 -1.65
CA ASN A 225 8.92 12.44 -2.18
C ASN A 225 8.84 12.81 -3.66
N ASP A 226 7.97 12.11 -4.42
CA ASP A 226 7.80 12.30 -5.84
C ASP A 226 6.34 12.08 -6.29
N HIS A 227 6.02 12.57 -7.48
CA HIS A 227 4.70 12.50 -8.08
C HIS A 227 4.28 11.06 -8.45
N THR A 228 5.23 10.15 -8.68
CA THR A 228 4.92 8.77 -9.07
C THR A 228 4.46 7.96 -7.88
N ALA A 229 5.07 8.13 -6.70
CA ALA A 229 4.63 7.52 -5.44
C ALA A 229 3.25 8.05 -5.02
N TYR A 230 3.03 9.37 -5.17
CA TYR A 230 1.73 10.00 -4.93
C TYR A 230 0.64 9.43 -5.85
N GLY A 231 0.91 9.37 -7.16
CA GLY A 231 0.00 8.78 -8.15
C GLY A 231 -0.28 7.29 -7.88
N ALA A 232 0.74 6.52 -7.46
CA ALA A 232 0.59 5.11 -7.11
C ALA A 232 -0.32 4.90 -5.90
N ALA A 233 -0.18 5.73 -4.84
CA ALA A 233 -1.02 5.65 -3.65
C ALA A 233 -2.50 5.95 -3.99
N ILE A 234 -2.75 6.95 -4.83
CA ILE A 234 -4.10 7.27 -5.31
C ILE A 234 -4.64 6.12 -6.15
N ALA A 235 -3.88 5.60 -7.12
CA ALA A 235 -4.29 4.51 -7.99
C ALA A 235 -4.63 3.25 -7.20
N LEU A 236 -3.82 2.91 -6.17
CA LEU A 236 -4.06 1.77 -5.28
C LEU A 236 -5.37 1.90 -4.51
N LEU A 237 -5.72 3.11 -4.06
CA LEU A 237 -6.90 3.32 -3.23
C LEU A 237 -8.20 3.48 -4.04
N LEU A 238 -8.11 4.04 -5.24
CA LEU A 238 -9.26 4.46 -6.06
C LEU A 238 -10.30 3.35 -6.31
N PRO A 239 -9.95 2.10 -6.67
CA PRO A 239 -10.96 1.04 -6.83
C PRO A 239 -11.72 0.74 -5.54
N SER A 240 -11.03 0.68 -4.39
CA SER A 240 -11.68 0.43 -3.10
C SER A 240 -12.63 1.56 -2.69
N VAL A 241 -12.28 2.83 -2.93
CA VAL A 241 -13.18 3.97 -2.71
C VAL A 241 -14.38 3.91 -3.65
N THR A 242 -14.17 3.54 -4.92
CA THR A 242 -15.24 3.32 -5.90
C THR A 242 -16.23 2.26 -5.41
N TYR A 243 -15.73 1.16 -4.83
CA TYR A 243 -16.60 0.15 -4.23
C TYR A 243 -17.50 0.74 -3.15
N TYR A 244 -16.95 1.51 -2.20
CA TYR A 244 -17.74 2.08 -1.11
C TYR A 244 -18.73 3.15 -1.60
N LEU A 245 -18.39 3.93 -2.62
CA LEU A 245 -19.33 4.83 -3.28
C LEU A 245 -20.54 4.06 -3.85
N ILE A 246 -20.29 3.04 -4.68
CA ILE A 246 -21.34 2.21 -5.28
C ILE A 246 -22.16 1.50 -4.19
N TYR A 247 -21.50 0.97 -3.17
CA TYR A 247 -22.15 0.26 -2.06
C TYR A 247 -23.09 1.17 -1.28
N ASN A 248 -22.65 2.37 -0.91
CA ASN A 248 -23.43 3.31 -0.10
C ASN A 248 -24.64 3.85 -0.87
N VAL A 249 -24.48 4.20 -2.15
CA VAL A 249 -25.57 4.63 -3.02
C VAL A 249 -26.61 3.50 -3.17
N LYS A 250 -26.15 2.28 -3.48
CA LYS A 250 -27.04 1.13 -3.70
C LYS A 250 -27.83 0.74 -2.43
N HIS A 251 -27.22 0.82 -1.25
CA HIS A 251 -27.83 0.41 0.01
C HIS A 251 -28.45 1.57 0.78
N LYS A 252 -28.55 2.77 0.19
CA LYS A 252 -29.16 3.97 0.79
C LYS A 252 -28.67 4.25 2.22
N ARG A 253 -27.34 4.12 2.44
CA ARG A 253 -26.70 4.26 3.77
C ARG A 253 -26.74 5.68 4.35
N GLY A 254 -27.32 6.64 3.64
CA GLY A 254 -27.45 8.05 3.99
C GLY A 254 -26.86 8.96 2.93
N VAL A 255 -27.54 10.08 2.71
CA VAL A 255 -27.15 11.06 1.68
C VAL A 255 -25.77 11.64 1.99
N LEU A 256 -25.53 12.00 3.25
CA LEU A 256 -24.25 12.62 3.67
C LEU A 256 -23.04 11.69 3.43
N ILE A 257 -23.19 10.39 3.75
CA ILE A 257 -22.14 9.39 3.53
C ILE A 257 -21.87 9.23 2.01
N SER A 258 -22.94 9.20 1.22
CA SER A 258 -22.81 9.08 -0.24
C SER A 258 -22.13 10.31 -0.85
N ILE A 259 -22.45 11.52 -0.38
CA ILE A 259 -21.78 12.77 -0.80
C ILE A 259 -20.30 12.73 -0.40
N ALA A 260 -19.97 12.31 0.82
CA ALA A 260 -18.58 12.20 1.29
C ALA A 260 -17.77 11.21 0.44
N CYS A 261 -18.34 10.03 0.13
CA CYS A 261 -17.69 9.04 -0.76
C CYS A 261 -17.51 9.57 -2.19
N PHE A 262 -18.50 10.31 -2.72
CA PHE A 262 -18.40 10.93 -4.03
C PHE A 262 -17.33 12.02 -4.06
N ALA A 263 -17.29 12.88 -3.04
CA ALA A 263 -16.26 13.90 -2.91
C ALA A 263 -14.85 13.28 -2.82
N ALA A 264 -14.69 12.23 -2.02
CA ALA A 264 -13.41 11.51 -1.94
C ALA A 264 -13.03 10.90 -3.30
N PHE A 265 -13.96 10.26 -4.00
CA PHE A 265 -13.73 9.73 -5.34
C PHE A 265 -13.32 10.83 -6.33
N ALA A 266 -14.04 11.94 -6.38
CA ALA A 266 -13.74 13.06 -7.26
C ALA A 266 -12.38 13.69 -6.97
N LEU A 267 -12.03 13.89 -5.68
CA LEU A 267 -10.72 14.38 -5.27
C LEU A 267 -9.60 13.43 -5.69
N LEU A 268 -9.76 12.13 -5.48
CA LEU A 268 -8.76 11.13 -5.87
C LEU A 268 -8.58 11.09 -7.39
N VAL A 269 -9.66 11.18 -8.17
CA VAL A 269 -9.56 11.26 -9.65
C VAL A 269 -8.82 12.54 -10.07
N THR A 270 -9.15 13.68 -9.47
CA THR A 270 -8.43 14.93 -9.72
C THR A 270 -6.95 14.81 -9.38
N GLY A 271 -6.62 14.29 -8.19
CA GLY A 271 -5.25 14.06 -7.77
C GLY A 271 -4.49 13.09 -8.68
N LEU A 272 -5.16 12.04 -9.19
CA LEU A 272 -4.58 11.10 -10.14
C LEU A 272 -4.22 11.77 -11.47
N ILE A 273 -5.11 12.61 -12.00
CA ILE A 273 -4.87 13.38 -13.22
C ILE A 273 -3.71 14.34 -13.02
N LEU A 274 -3.76 15.14 -11.94
CA LEU A 274 -2.75 16.15 -11.61
C LEU A 274 -1.40 15.54 -11.14
N SER A 275 -1.34 14.23 -10.89
CA SER A 275 -0.07 13.55 -10.57
C SER A 275 0.86 13.42 -11.77
N TYR A 276 0.36 13.56 -12.99
CA TYR A 276 1.10 13.31 -14.25
C TYR A 276 1.84 11.96 -14.28
N SER A 277 1.42 11.00 -13.46
CA SER A 277 2.02 9.67 -13.41
C SER A 277 1.38 8.73 -14.43
N ARG A 278 2.03 8.56 -15.59
CA ARG A 278 1.58 7.66 -16.65
C ARG A 278 1.39 6.21 -16.16
N ALA A 279 2.33 5.74 -15.33
CA ALA A 279 2.25 4.41 -14.74
C ALA A 279 0.99 4.22 -13.88
N ALA A 280 0.60 5.24 -13.11
CA ALA A 280 -0.61 5.21 -12.30
C ALA A 280 -1.88 5.18 -13.16
N TRP A 281 -1.94 5.96 -14.26
CA TRP A 281 -3.08 5.94 -15.19
C TRP A 281 -3.25 4.58 -15.86
N ILE A 282 -2.16 4.02 -16.40
CA ILE A 282 -2.17 2.70 -17.03
C ILE A 282 -2.61 1.63 -16.02
N SER A 283 -2.12 1.69 -14.79
CA SER A 283 -2.45 0.71 -13.75
C SER A 283 -3.95 0.69 -13.41
N VAL A 284 -4.60 1.85 -13.37
CA VAL A 284 -6.05 1.96 -13.17
C VAL A 284 -6.83 1.40 -14.37
N LEU A 285 -6.38 1.67 -15.60
CA LEU A 285 -6.99 1.10 -16.81
C LEU A 285 -6.89 -0.43 -16.82
N VAL A 286 -5.74 -1.00 -16.45
CA VAL A 286 -5.57 -2.47 -16.35
C VAL A 286 -6.45 -3.06 -15.26
N ALA A 287 -6.58 -2.40 -14.10
CA ALA A 287 -7.50 -2.84 -13.04
C ALA A 287 -8.97 -2.78 -13.48
N PHE A 288 -9.36 -1.79 -14.28
CA PHE A 288 -10.68 -1.74 -14.90
C PHE A 288 -10.87 -2.88 -15.92
N GLY A 289 -9.86 -3.16 -16.74
CA GLY A 289 -9.83 -4.29 -17.65
C GLY A 289 -10.04 -5.63 -16.92
N LEU A 290 -9.38 -5.82 -15.76
CA LEU A 290 -9.60 -6.99 -14.90
C LEU A 290 -11.07 -7.09 -14.46
N TRP A 291 -11.69 -5.98 -14.04
CA TRP A 291 -13.11 -5.97 -13.68
C TRP A 291 -14.00 -6.42 -14.83
N VAL A 292 -13.76 -5.91 -16.05
CA VAL A 292 -14.49 -6.33 -17.25
C VAL A 292 -14.32 -7.84 -17.50
N LEU A 293 -13.08 -8.32 -17.47
CA LEU A 293 -12.77 -9.75 -17.68
C LEU A 293 -13.49 -10.64 -16.66
N VAL A 294 -13.45 -10.28 -15.38
CA VAL A 294 -14.13 -11.03 -14.31
C VAL A 294 -15.64 -11.01 -14.50
N LYS A 295 -16.23 -9.89 -14.95
CA LYS A 295 -17.68 -9.78 -15.23
C LYS A 295 -18.11 -10.55 -16.47
N LEU A 296 -17.24 -10.71 -17.45
CA LEU A 296 -17.48 -11.55 -18.64
C LEU A 296 -17.51 -13.05 -18.31
N ASN A 297 -17.10 -13.41 -17.08
CA ASN A 297 -17.09 -14.80 -16.58
C ASN A 297 -16.39 -15.79 -17.53
N LEU A 298 -15.24 -15.37 -18.07
CA LEU A 298 -14.45 -16.21 -18.98
C LEU A 298 -13.87 -17.42 -18.25
N SER A 299 -13.60 -18.50 -18.99
CA SER A 299 -12.94 -19.67 -18.42
C SER A 299 -11.48 -19.36 -18.03
N PHE A 300 -10.94 -20.07 -17.06
CA PHE A 300 -9.52 -19.93 -16.67
C PHE A 300 -8.59 -20.14 -17.88
N LYS A 301 -8.92 -21.08 -18.75
CA LYS A 301 -8.17 -21.33 -19.99
C LYS A 301 -8.11 -20.09 -20.89
N THR A 302 -9.21 -19.34 -20.99
CA THR A 302 -9.25 -18.09 -21.78
C THR A 302 -8.33 -17.01 -21.18
N TYR A 303 -8.25 -16.90 -19.85
CA TYR A 303 -7.30 -15.98 -19.18
C TYR A 303 -5.85 -16.38 -19.46
N VAL A 304 -5.54 -17.68 -19.35
CA VAL A 304 -4.18 -18.19 -19.64
C VAL A 304 -3.81 -17.94 -21.10
N CYS A 305 -4.72 -18.22 -22.05
CA CYS A 305 -4.47 -17.95 -23.47
C CYS A 305 -4.29 -16.45 -23.72
N ALA A 306 -5.13 -15.58 -23.15
CA ALA A 306 -5.01 -14.14 -23.32
C ALA A 306 -3.68 -13.60 -22.75
N PHE A 307 -3.28 -14.10 -21.58
CA PHE A 307 -1.99 -13.75 -20.97
C PHE A 307 -0.80 -14.28 -21.80
N ALA A 308 -0.89 -15.51 -22.29
CA ALA A 308 0.15 -16.09 -23.16
C ALA A 308 0.30 -15.29 -24.47
N VAL A 309 -0.81 -14.92 -25.10
CA VAL A 309 -0.79 -14.07 -26.31
C VAL A 309 -0.17 -12.71 -26.03
N LEU A 310 -0.51 -12.08 -24.89
CA LEU A 310 0.08 -10.81 -24.48
C LEU A 310 1.59 -10.96 -24.22
N ALA A 311 2.00 -11.99 -23.47
CA ALA A 311 3.40 -12.26 -23.17
C ALA A 311 4.24 -12.52 -24.44
N VAL A 312 3.70 -13.32 -25.36
CA VAL A 312 4.32 -13.57 -26.68
C VAL A 312 4.39 -12.28 -27.49
N GLY A 313 3.32 -11.48 -27.52
CA GLY A 313 3.32 -10.17 -28.19
C GLY A 313 4.40 -9.22 -27.65
N VAL A 314 4.53 -9.13 -26.33
CA VAL A 314 5.60 -8.35 -25.69
C VAL A 314 6.98 -8.93 -26.02
N ALA A 315 7.16 -10.24 -25.96
CA ALA A 315 8.43 -10.89 -26.26
C ALA A 315 8.85 -10.70 -27.75
N LEU A 316 7.92 -10.81 -28.67
CA LEU A 316 8.17 -10.55 -30.10
C LEU A 316 8.43 -9.07 -30.41
N SER A 317 7.82 -8.18 -29.65
CA SER A 317 8.04 -6.73 -29.78
C SER A 317 9.28 -6.25 -29.05
N TRP A 318 9.95 -7.10 -28.29
CA TRP A 318 11.04 -6.73 -27.39
C TRP A 318 12.23 -6.07 -28.11
N SER A 319 12.64 -6.62 -29.26
CA SER A 319 13.72 -6.03 -30.07
C SER A 319 13.31 -4.70 -30.72
N ALA A 320 12.04 -4.58 -31.15
CA ALA A 320 11.52 -3.32 -31.67
C ALA A 320 11.34 -2.26 -30.57
N ILE A 321 11.01 -2.69 -29.38
CA ILE A 321 10.97 -1.85 -28.18
C ILE A 321 12.37 -1.36 -27.86
N ILE A 322 13.37 -2.23 -27.73
CA ILE A 322 14.77 -1.87 -27.43
C ILE A 322 15.38 -1.02 -28.54
N GLY A 323 15.19 -1.36 -29.81
CA GLY A 323 15.74 -0.59 -30.94
C GLY A 323 15.20 0.84 -31.07
N LYS A 324 14.04 1.13 -30.47
CA LYS A 324 13.53 2.51 -30.31
C LYS A 324 14.21 3.26 -29.16
N PHE A 325 14.84 2.54 -28.21
CA PHE A 325 15.52 3.13 -27.07
C PHE A 325 16.93 3.67 -27.40
N GLU A 326 17.55 3.16 -28.45
CA GLU A 326 18.92 3.53 -28.85
C GLU A 326 19.00 4.87 -29.60
N LYS A 327 17.87 5.53 -29.86
CA LYS A 327 17.81 6.74 -30.69
C LYS A 327 17.06 7.87 -30.03
N ASN A 328 17.59 8.52 -28.99
CA ASN A 328 16.99 9.79 -28.61
C ASN A 328 17.74 10.76 -27.72
N ASP A 329 17.55 12.04 -28.06
CA ASP A 329 18.01 13.25 -27.36
C ASP A 329 16.86 14.26 -27.33
N GLN A 330 15.83 14.12 -26.45
CA GLN A 330 14.87 15.22 -26.19
C GLN A 330 14.09 15.10 -24.88
N ASP A 331 13.96 16.25 -24.16
CA ASP A 331 13.20 16.44 -22.94
C ASP A 331 11.68 16.30 -23.12
N SER A 332 10.99 15.88 -22.04
CA SER A 332 9.53 15.80 -22.01
C SER A 332 8.89 17.20 -21.99
N SER A 333 7.92 17.43 -22.87
CA SER A 333 7.20 18.70 -22.98
C SER A 333 6.07 18.86 -21.97
N GLY A 334 5.70 20.12 -21.67
CA GLY A 334 4.65 20.45 -20.70
C GLY A 334 3.19 20.31 -21.21
N ASN A 335 2.96 19.69 -22.37
CA ASN A 335 1.64 19.60 -22.97
C ASN A 335 0.97 18.26 -22.66
N MET A 336 -0.29 18.28 -22.11
CA MET A 336 -1.03 17.06 -21.73
C MET A 336 -1.27 16.12 -22.93
N ALA A 337 -1.48 16.66 -24.15
CA ALA A 337 -1.64 15.86 -25.36
C ALA A 337 -0.36 15.13 -25.75
N GLU A 338 0.80 15.74 -25.51
CA GLU A 338 2.11 15.15 -25.74
C GLU A 338 2.45 14.12 -24.65
N HIS A 339 1.99 14.30 -23.39
CA HIS A 339 2.07 13.27 -22.37
C HIS A 339 1.27 12.01 -22.73
N ILE A 340 0.11 12.13 -23.35
CA ILE A 340 -0.66 10.99 -23.83
C ILE A 340 0.07 10.33 -25.01
N SER A 341 0.63 11.12 -25.94
CA SER A 341 1.42 10.58 -27.06
C SER A 341 2.74 9.96 -26.59
N SER A 342 3.35 10.49 -25.52
CA SER A 342 4.60 9.98 -24.95
C SER A 342 4.42 8.65 -24.17
N ILE A 343 3.19 8.22 -23.87
CA ILE A 343 2.92 6.85 -23.38
C ILE A 343 3.42 5.81 -24.40
N THR A 344 3.33 6.14 -25.69
CA THR A 344 3.82 5.29 -26.79
C THR A 344 5.27 5.59 -27.19
N ASN A 345 5.81 6.73 -26.75
CA ASN A 345 7.14 7.19 -27.12
C ASN A 345 8.15 6.92 -26.00
N ILE A 346 8.57 5.67 -25.90
CA ILE A 346 9.38 5.15 -24.79
C ILE A 346 10.82 5.67 -24.85
N SER A 347 11.28 6.14 -26.00
CA SER A 347 12.69 6.40 -26.30
C SER A 347 13.16 7.86 -26.14
N THR A 348 12.22 8.81 -25.94
CA THR A 348 12.54 10.25 -25.85
C THR A 348 12.47 10.82 -24.43
N ASP A 349 12.03 10.03 -23.44
CA ASP A 349 11.82 10.48 -22.07
C ASP A 349 12.96 9.96 -21.19
N ASP A 350 13.80 10.87 -20.68
CA ASP A 350 14.93 10.57 -19.79
C ASP A 350 14.54 9.65 -18.63
N SER A 351 13.33 9.79 -18.09
CA SER A 351 12.80 8.93 -17.03
C SER A 351 12.61 7.47 -17.48
N ASN A 352 12.23 7.23 -18.73
CA ASN A 352 12.08 5.88 -19.27
C ASN A 352 13.45 5.27 -19.61
N VAL A 353 14.35 6.06 -20.22
CA VAL A 353 15.72 5.64 -20.51
C VAL A 353 16.46 5.27 -19.22
N GLU A 354 16.31 6.07 -18.16
CA GLU A 354 16.91 5.78 -16.86
C GLU A 354 16.40 4.47 -16.27
N ARG A 355 15.07 4.19 -16.34
CA ARG A 355 14.54 2.89 -15.88
C ARG A 355 15.16 1.71 -16.61
N LEU A 356 15.32 1.82 -17.92
CA LEU A 356 15.93 0.74 -18.70
C LEU A 356 17.40 0.56 -18.38
N ASN A 357 18.14 1.65 -18.19
CA ASN A 357 19.52 1.58 -17.73
C ASN A 357 19.60 0.84 -16.39
N ARG A 358 18.73 1.16 -15.44
CA ARG A 358 18.63 0.48 -14.15
C ARG A 358 18.26 -1.00 -14.26
N TRP A 359 17.33 -1.34 -15.15
CA TRP A 359 17.00 -2.75 -15.42
C TRP A 359 18.15 -3.50 -16.08
N ALA A 360 18.88 -2.84 -17.01
CA ALA A 360 20.08 -3.42 -17.61
C ALA A 360 21.16 -3.70 -16.57
N CYS A 361 21.40 -2.76 -15.63
CA CYS A 361 22.29 -2.95 -14.50
C CYS A 361 21.83 -4.12 -13.61
N ALA A 362 20.53 -4.17 -13.25
CA ALA A 362 19.96 -5.27 -12.45
C ALA A 362 20.16 -6.63 -13.12
N LEU A 363 19.97 -6.72 -14.45
CA LEU A 363 20.21 -7.95 -15.21
C LEU A 363 21.69 -8.30 -15.30
N ALA A 364 22.59 -7.33 -15.37
CA ALA A 364 24.03 -7.57 -15.34
C ALA A 364 24.48 -8.09 -13.96
N MET A 365 24.01 -7.47 -12.88
CA MET A 365 24.22 -7.93 -11.50
C MET A 365 23.68 -9.35 -11.30
N PHE A 366 22.48 -9.64 -11.81
CA PHE A 366 21.87 -10.97 -11.77
C PHE A 366 22.72 -12.04 -12.48
N LYS A 367 23.25 -11.74 -13.67
CA LYS A 367 24.09 -12.68 -14.43
C LYS A 367 25.34 -13.08 -13.66
N GLU A 368 25.89 -12.21 -12.84
CA GLU A 368 27.07 -12.47 -12.04
C GLU A 368 26.76 -13.32 -10.81
N ARG A 369 25.63 -13.04 -10.11
CA ARG A 369 25.20 -13.80 -8.91
C ARG A 369 23.75 -14.33 -9.05
N PRO A 370 23.49 -15.34 -9.89
CA PRO A 370 22.11 -15.71 -10.26
C PRO A 370 21.32 -16.42 -9.16
N LEU A 371 21.97 -17.04 -8.18
CA LEU A 371 21.28 -17.83 -7.16
C LEU A 371 20.93 -17.02 -5.91
N PHE A 372 21.90 -16.33 -5.32
CA PHE A 372 21.72 -15.59 -4.06
C PHE A 372 21.60 -14.07 -4.27
N GLY A 373 22.00 -13.57 -5.43
CA GLY A 373 22.09 -12.13 -5.70
C GLY A 373 23.18 -11.43 -4.89
N TRP A 374 23.08 -10.11 -4.78
CA TRP A 374 24.05 -9.25 -4.10
C TRP A 374 23.69 -8.97 -2.64
N GLY A 375 22.48 -9.29 -2.23
CA GLY A 375 21.91 -9.03 -0.91
C GLY A 375 20.74 -8.05 -0.95
N PRO A 376 19.70 -8.25 -0.12
CA PRO A 376 18.55 -7.36 -0.06
C PRO A 376 18.94 -5.92 0.29
N GLY A 377 18.48 -4.94 -0.48
CA GLY A 377 18.75 -3.51 -0.24
C GLY A 377 20.10 -3.01 -0.76
N THR A 378 20.98 -3.87 -1.32
CA THR A 378 22.33 -3.49 -1.75
C THR A 378 22.40 -2.91 -3.17
N TYR A 379 21.30 -2.93 -3.91
CA TYR A 379 21.28 -2.46 -5.30
C TYR A 379 21.81 -1.02 -5.43
N ALA A 380 21.38 -0.11 -4.53
CA ALA A 380 21.77 1.30 -4.58
C ALA A 380 23.30 1.52 -4.51
N ASP A 381 23.99 0.68 -3.74
CA ASP A 381 25.44 0.80 -3.54
C ASP A 381 26.27 0.06 -4.59
N THR A 382 25.65 -0.91 -5.30
CA THR A 382 26.36 -1.84 -6.19
C THR A 382 26.17 -1.48 -7.67
N TYR A 383 25.00 -0.98 -8.10
CA TYR A 383 24.63 -0.84 -9.50
C TYR A 383 25.54 0.11 -10.30
N GLY A 384 26.18 1.08 -9.63
CA GLY A 384 27.05 2.08 -10.28
C GLY A 384 28.16 1.47 -11.12
N ALA A 385 28.74 0.33 -10.67
CA ALA A 385 29.77 -0.40 -11.40
C ALA A 385 29.25 -1.03 -12.72
N TYR A 386 27.94 -1.22 -12.84
CA TYR A 386 27.30 -1.83 -14.02
C TYR A 386 26.70 -0.80 -14.99
N GLN A 387 26.74 0.50 -14.64
CA GLN A 387 26.27 1.56 -15.53
C GLN A 387 27.20 1.72 -16.72
N LYS A 388 26.63 1.64 -17.92
CA LYS A 388 27.37 1.92 -19.15
C LYS A 388 27.33 3.42 -19.44
N SER A 389 28.47 4.02 -19.74
CA SER A 389 28.60 5.46 -19.97
C SER A 389 27.68 6.01 -21.06
N PHE A 390 27.42 5.23 -22.12
CA PHE A 390 26.55 5.61 -23.23
C PHE A 390 25.04 5.55 -22.91
N ASN A 391 24.64 4.94 -21.78
CA ASN A 391 23.25 4.86 -21.32
C ASN A 391 22.95 5.89 -20.23
N ARG A 392 23.91 6.70 -19.81
CA ARG A 392 23.68 7.72 -18.77
C ARG A 392 22.85 8.85 -19.34
N THR A 393 21.86 9.27 -18.56
CA THR A 393 21.01 10.44 -18.80
C THR A 393 21.38 11.57 -17.82
N GLN A 394 20.81 12.75 -17.98
CA GLN A 394 21.03 13.87 -17.05
C GLN A 394 20.56 13.58 -15.62
N ILE A 395 19.60 12.65 -15.47
CA ILE A 395 19.03 12.23 -14.18
C ILE A 395 19.68 10.96 -13.61
N SER A 396 20.68 10.39 -14.28
CA SER A 396 21.41 9.22 -13.80
C SER A 396 22.21 9.56 -12.54
N THR A 397 22.16 8.68 -11.56
CA THR A 397 22.89 8.79 -10.29
C THR A 397 23.99 7.71 -10.24
N ASP A 398 25.04 7.98 -9.49
CA ASP A 398 26.10 7.00 -9.22
C ASP A 398 25.72 6.08 -8.03
N ALA A 399 26.53 5.06 -7.73
CA ALA A 399 26.36 4.19 -6.58
C ALA A 399 26.34 5.01 -5.27
N GLY A 400 25.46 4.63 -4.34
CA GLY A 400 25.30 5.31 -3.05
C GLY A 400 24.42 6.57 -3.11
N ASP A 401 23.98 7.02 -4.26
CA ASP A 401 23.17 8.22 -4.43
C ASP A 401 21.69 7.90 -4.70
N LEU A 402 21.07 7.13 -3.80
CA LEU A 402 19.63 6.80 -3.77
C LEU A 402 19.11 6.09 -5.03
N GLY A 403 19.97 5.44 -5.79
CA GLY A 403 19.59 4.69 -6.98
C GLY A 403 18.76 3.45 -6.65
N SER A 404 17.56 3.31 -7.22
CA SER A 404 16.74 2.10 -7.10
C SER A 404 16.61 1.40 -8.45
N THR A 405 16.19 0.13 -8.45
CA THR A 405 15.91 -0.62 -9.68
C THR A 405 14.70 -0.08 -10.44
N HIS A 406 13.89 0.77 -9.83
CA HIS A 406 12.57 1.17 -10.33
C HIS A 406 11.68 -0.02 -10.73
N SER A 407 11.81 -1.17 -10.04
CA SER A 407 10.93 -2.32 -10.27
C SER A 407 10.91 -3.26 -9.07
N GLU A 408 9.71 -3.62 -8.60
CA GLU A 408 9.48 -4.65 -7.58
C GLU A 408 9.83 -6.07 -8.06
N TYR A 409 10.07 -6.24 -9.37
CA TYR A 409 10.40 -7.53 -9.98
C TYR A 409 11.90 -7.67 -10.26
N PHE A 410 12.53 -6.64 -10.83
CA PHE A 410 13.98 -6.69 -11.12
C PHE A 410 14.83 -6.55 -9.86
N ARG A 411 14.32 -5.87 -8.83
CA ARG A 411 15.04 -5.76 -7.56
C ARG A 411 15.34 -7.13 -6.93
N PRO A 412 14.34 -7.97 -6.59
CA PRO A 412 14.64 -9.27 -5.99
C PRO A 412 15.43 -10.18 -6.93
N LEU A 413 15.38 -9.96 -8.25
CA LEU A 413 16.18 -10.72 -9.20
C LEU A 413 17.68 -10.40 -9.05
N SER A 414 18.06 -9.13 -8.94
CA SER A 414 19.45 -8.71 -8.76
C SER A 414 19.96 -8.90 -7.33
N GLU A 415 19.11 -8.65 -6.33
CA GLU A 415 19.49 -8.67 -4.92
C GLU A 415 19.41 -10.07 -4.28
N GLN A 416 18.49 -10.93 -4.74
CA GLN A 416 18.19 -12.22 -4.11
C GLN A 416 18.18 -13.40 -5.09
N GLY A 417 18.55 -13.16 -6.35
CA GLY A 417 18.62 -14.15 -7.42
C GLY A 417 17.27 -14.71 -7.87
N VAL A 418 17.32 -15.81 -8.65
CA VAL A 418 16.10 -16.47 -9.16
C VAL A 418 15.12 -16.85 -8.06
N PRO A 419 15.52 -17.50 -6.95
CA PRO A 419 14.55 -17.87 -5.92
C PRO A 419 13.91 -16.64 -5.25
N GLY A 420 14.65 -15.53 -5.08
CA GLY A 420 14.10 -14.28 -4.58
C GLY A 420 13.04 -13.71 -5.49
N PHE A 421 13.32 -13.65 -6.79
CA PHE A 421 12.34 -13.26 -7.80
C PHE A 421 11.09 -14.15 -7.79
N LEU A 422 11.28 -15.48 -7.75
CA LEU A 422 10.17 -16.42 -7.78
C LEU A 422 9.31 -16.35 -6.50
N THR A 423 9.93 -16.27 -5.32
CA THR A 423 9.21 -16.21 -4.05
C THR A 423 8.46 -14.87 -3.89
N ASN A 424 9.08 -13.75 -4.28
CA ASN A 424 8.42 -12.44 -4.28
C ASN A 424 7.22 -12.42 -5.25
N THR A 425 7.42 -12.87 -6.49
CA THR A 425 6.35 -12.93 -7.50
C THR A 425 5.25 -13.90 -7.07
N ALA A 426 5.58 -15.01 -6.41
CA ALA A 426 4.61 -15.97 -5.90
C ALA A 426 3.64 -15.32 -4.88
N VAL A 427 4.10 -14.40 -4.03
CA VAL A 427 3.21 -13.67 -3.11
C VAL A 427 2.12 -12.92 -3.90
N PHE A 428 2.47 -12.23 -4.99
CA PHE A 428 1.52 -11.48 -5.81
C PHE A 428 0.56 -12.42 -6.56
N VAL A 429 1.09 -13.46 -7.20
CA VAL A 429 0.30 -14.44 -7.97
C VAL A 429 -0.65 -15.20 -7.06
N VAL A 430 -0.19 -15.70 -5.92
CA VAL A 430 -1.05 -16.43 -4.97
C VAL A 430 -2.13 -15.51 -4.41
N THR A 431 -1.80 -14.25 -4.07
CA THR A 431 -2.79 -13.27 -3.62
C THR A 431 -3.85 -13.01 -4.69
N PHE A 432 -3.44 -12.88 -5.96
CA PHE A 432 -4.35 -12.71 -7.08
C PHE A 432 -5.31 -13.90 -7.23
N ILE A 433 -4.77 -15.12 -7.22
CA ILE A 433 -5.57 -16.37 -7.31
C ILE A 433 -6.56 -16.47 -6.15
N VAL A 434 -6.10 -16.18 -4.92
CA VAL A 434 -6.95 -16.18 -3.72
C VAL A 434 -8.02 -15.10 -3.81
N GLY A 435 -7.70 -13.90 -4.32
CA GLY A 435 -8.66 -12.82 -4.52
C GLY A 435 -9.81 -13.21 -5.48
N ILE A 436 -9.49 -13.82 -6.62
CA ILE A 436 -10.49 -14.36 -7.54
C ILE A 436 -11.30 -15.50 -6.89
N ARG A 437 -10.64 -16.37 -6.12
CA ARG A 437 -11.29 -17.45 -5.36
C ARG A 437 -12.25 -16.88 -4.31
N ALA A 438 -11.83 -15.88 -3.54
CA ALA A 438 -12.65 -15.21 -2.54
C ALA A 438 -13.89 -14.55 -3.19
N TYR A 439 -13.72 -13.83 -4.30
CA TYR A 439 -14.83 -13.26 -5.07
C TYR A 439 -15.88 -14.31 -5.49
N ARG A 440 -15.42 -15.45 -6.04
CA ARG A 440 -16.31 -16.50 -6.57
C ARG A 440 -17.02 -17.29 -5.47
N ARG A 441 -16.35 -17.59 -4.36
CA ARG A 441 -16.85 -18.48 -3.29
C ARG A 441 -17.71 -17.79 -2.24
N THR A 442 -17.56 -16.48 -2.05
CA THR A 442 -18.27 -15.73 -1.01
C THR A 442 -19.77 -15.65 -1.33
N LYS A 443 -20.63 -16.04 -0.36
CA LYS A 443 -22.09 -16.04 -0.49
C LYS A 443 -22.66 -14.63 -0.54
N ASP A 444 -22.21 -13.74 0.35
CA ASP A 444 -22.63 -12.34 0.37
C ASP A 444 -22.04 -11.58 -0.84
N LYS A 445 -22.94 -11.11 -1.71
CA LYS A 445 -22.55 -10.36 -2.92
C LYS A 445 -21.82 -9.07 -2.62
N ALA A 446 -22.11 -8.41 -1.48
CA ALA A 446 -21.40 -7.19 -1.11
C ALA A 446 -19.97 -7.51 -0.73
N VAL A 447 -19.74 -8.53 0.12
CA VAL A 447 -18.39 -8.96 0.52
C VAL A 447 -17.62 -9.52 -0.68
N ALA A 448 -18.27 -10.27 -1.57
CA ALA A 448 -17.66 -10.73 -2.81
C ALA A 448 -17.18 -9.56 -3.68
N ASN A 449 -18.03 -8.55 -3.89
CA ASN A 449 -17.63 -7.37 -4.66
C ASN A 449 -16.51 -6.59 -3.96
N LEU A 450 -16.52 -6.49 -2.63
CA LEU A 450 -15.40 -5.90 -1.88
C LEU A 450 -14.08 -6.62 -2.21
N ALA A 451 -14.07 -7.98 -2.19
CA ALA A 451 -12.89 -8.75 -2.56
C ALA A 451 -12.41 -8.43 -3.98
N LEU A 452 -13.32 -8.29 -4.94
CA LEU A 452 -12.98 -7.93 -6.32
C LEU A 452 -12.36 -6.53 -6.41
N PHE A 453 -12.95 -5.53 -5.76
CA PHE A 453 -12.43 -4.16 -5.81
C PHE A 453 -11.11 -3.99 -5.05
N VAL A 454 -10.92 -4.71 -3.94
CA VAL A 454 -9.63 -4.79 -3.25
C VAL A 454 -8.59 -5.47 -4.12
N LEU A 455 -8.96 -6.54 -4.86
CA LEU A 455 -8.06 -7.17 -5.82
C LEU A 455 -7.72 -6.23 -6.98
N MET A 456 -8.66 -5.43 -7.48
CA MET A 456 -8.39 -4.37 -8.46
C MET A 456 -7.41 -3.34 -7.90
N SER A 457 -7.57 -2.92 -6.64
CA SER A 457 -6.63 -2.04 -5.95
C SER A 457 -5.22 -2.65 -5.92
N LEU A 458 -5.06 -3.90 -5.52
CA LEU A 458 -3.76 -4.59 -5.55
C LEU A 458 -3.21 -4.72 -6.99
N THR A 459 -4.07 -4.96 -7.99
CA THR A 459 -3.67 -5.04 -9.39
C THR A 459 -3.10 -3.74 -9.91
N THR A 460 -3.61 -2.57 -9.47
CA THR A 460 -2.99 -1.29 -9.83
C THR A 460 -1.53 -1.25 -9.39
N TYR A 461 -1.24 -1.74 -8.18
CA TYR A 461 0.14 -1.77 -7.68
C TYR A 461 1.00 -2.84 -8.38
N TYR A 462 0.45 -4.02 -8.68
CA TYR A 462 1.20 -5.04 -9.42
C TYR A 462 1.69 -4.53 -10.79
N VAL A 463 0.86 -3.74 -11.47
CA VAL A 463 1.25 -3.09 -12.74
C VAL A 463 2.22 -1.94 -12.50
N HIS A 464 1.91 -1.06 -11.55
CA HIS A 464 2.76 0.09 -11.22
C HIS A 464 4.14 -0.35 -10.72
N GLY A 465 4.21 -1.41 -9.93
CA GLY A 465 5.43 -2.01 -9.39
C GLY A 465 6.37 -2.59 -10.45
N PHE A 466 5.93 -2.77 -11.69
CA PHE A 466 6.82 -3.09 -12.79
C PHE A 466 7.75 -1.91 -13.14
N LEU A 467 7.25 -0.68 -13.01
CA LEU A 467 7.93 0.57 -13.37
C LEU A 467 8.50 1.33 -12.17
N ASN A 468 8.14 0.96 -10.94
CA ASN A 468 8.55 1.64 -9.72
C ASN A 468 8.63 0.67 -8.54
N GLN A 469 9.29 1.09 -7.45
CA GLN A 469 9.57 0.31 -6.26
C GLN A 469 9.22 1.15 -5.04
N PHE A 470 8.08 0.86 -4.38
CA PHE A 470 7.56 1.67 -3.28
C PHE A 470 7.13 0.86 -2.05
N LEU A 471 7.24 -0.49 -2.05
CA LEU A 471 6.91 -1.31 -0.87
C LEU A 471 7.94 -1.16 0.28
N GLU A 472 8.98 -0.39 0.08
CA GLU A 472 9.91 0.03 1.12
C GLU A 472 9.44 1.29 1.86
N THR A 473 8.38 1.95 1.37
CA THR A 473 7.83 3.16 1.96
C THR A 473 6.49 2.87 2.63
N ASP A 474 6.23 3.51 3.76
CA ASP A 474 4.97 3.41 4.49
C ASP A 474 3.75 3.73 3.62
N LYS A 475 3.86 4.73 2.72
CA LYS A 475 2.79 5.23 1.86
C LYS A 475 2.13 4.15 1.00
N LEU A 476 2.90 3.20 0.52
CA LEU A 476 2.41 2.10 -0.32
C LEU A 476 2.37 0.77 0.43
N ALA A 477 3.35 0.48 1.29
CA ALA A 477 3.43 -0.78 2.03
C ALA A 477 2.21 -0.98 2.96
N VAL A 478 1.81 0.05 3.71
CA VAL A 478 0.68 -0.04 4.64
C VAL A 478 -0.63 -0.42 3.93
N PRO A 479 -1.13 0.32 2.93
CA PRO A 479 -2.36 -0.06 2.24
C PRO A 479 -2.22 -1.36 1.44
N PHE A 480 -1.06 -1.64 0.84
CA PHE A 480 -0.82 -2.86 0.09
C PHE A 480 -0.94 -4.13 0.96
N TRP A 481 -0.22 -4.18 2.09
CA TRP A 481 -0.28 -5.34 2.99
C TRP A 481 -1.62 -5.46 3.71
N ALA A 482 -2.26 -4.34 4.08
CA ALA A 482 -3.59 -4.35 4.66
C ALA A 482 -4.65 -4.85 3.65
N MET A 483 -4.60 -4.45 2.39
CA MET A 483 -5.49 -4.96 1.35
C MET A 483 -5.25 -6.43 1.04
N THR A 484 -4.00 -6.88 1.07
CA THR A 484 -3.65 -8.31 0.99
C THR A 484 -4.26 -9.07 2.17
N ALA A 485 -4.20 -8.52 3.39
CA ALA A 485 -4.86 -9.08 4.57
C ALA A 485 -6.38 -9.13 4.45
N MET A 486 -7.02 -8.11 3.83
CA MET A 486 -8.47 -8.12 3.56
C MET A 486 -8.86 -9.30 2.66
N ILE A 487 -8.11 -9.57 1.60
CA ILE A 487 -8.35 -10.73 0.71
C ILE A 487 -8.28 -12.04 1.50
N VAL A 488 -7.24 -12.21 2.31
CA VAL A 488 -7.05 -13.40 3.14
C VAL A 488 -8.17 -13.54 4.19
N ALA A 489 -8.54 -12.46 4.86
CA ALA A 489 -9.62 -12.46 5.83
C ALA A 489 -10.97 -12.85 5.19
N ILE A 490 -11.28 -12.33 4.01
CA ILE A 490 -12.50 -12.70 3.28
C ILE A 490 -12.46 -14.18 2.90
N ASP A 491 -11.34 -14.69 2.37
CA ASP A 491 -11.25 -16.11 1.97
C ASP A 491 -11.37 -17.07 3.15
N ILE A 492 -10.87 -16.70 4.34
CA ILE A 492 -10.93 -17.54 5.55
C ILE A 492 -12.30 -17.45 6.25
N TYR A 493 -12.82 -16.25 6.46
CA TYR A 493 -13.91 -16.00 7.41
C TYR A 493 -15.26 -15.67 6.77
N ALA A 494 -15.31 -15.28 5.48
CA ALA A 494 -16.59 -14.99 4.84
C ALA A 494 -17.42 -16.27 4.61
N PRO A 495 -18.76 -16.22 4.80
CA PRO A 495 -19.64 -17.34 4.47
C PRO A 495 -19.51 -17.77 3.02
N ARG A 496 -19.38 -19.07 2.78
CA ARG A 496 -19.18 -19.65 1.44
C ARG A 496 -20.51 -20.06 0.82
N LYS A 497 -20.58 -20.03 -0.49
CA LYS A 497 -21.66 -20.62 -1.28
C LYS A 497 -21.63 -22.14 -1.13
N ASP A 498 -22.79 -22.78 -1.10
CA ASP A 498 -22.91 -24.22 -1.13
C ASP A 498 -22.41 -24.80 -2.47
N LYS A 499 -22.00 -26.09 -2.48
CA LYS A 499 -21.48 -26.73 -3.70
C LYS A 499 -22.46 -26.65 -4.89
N ALA A 500 -23.76 -26.74 -4.64
CA ALA A 500 -24.81 -26.61 -5.65
C ALA A 500 -24.90 -25.17 -6.22
N GLU A 501 -24.77 -24.15 -5.37
CA GLU A 501 -24.74 -22.74 -5.80
C GLU A 501 -23.50 -22.41 -6.63
N MET A 502 -22.35 -23.08 -6.36
CA MET A 502 -21.12 -22.90 -7.16
C MET A 502 -21.25 -23.52 -8.55
N ALA A 503 -21.81 -24.73 -8.65
CA ALA A 503 -22.02 -25.40 -9.92
C ALA A 503 -22.97 -24.63 -10.86
N THR A 504 -24.01 -24.00 -10.31
CA THR A 504 -24.90 -23.10 -11.07
C THR A 504 -24.23 -21.80 -11.53
N CYS A 505 -23.21 -21.31 -10.82
CA CYS A 505 -22.42 -20.16 -11.26
C CYS A 505 -21.44 -20.52 -12.39
N GLU A 506 -20.89 -21.74 -12.40
CA GLU A 506 -20.00 -22.21 -13.47
C GLU A 506 -20.78 -22.58 -14.76
N ASN A 507 -22.03 -23.03 -14.63
CA ASN A 507 -22.91 -23.35 -15.75
C ASN A 507 -23.67 -22.15 -16.34
N LYS A 508 -23.58 -20.95 -15.78
CA LYS A 508 -24.12 -19.75 -16.43
C LYS A 508 -23.36 -19.50 -17.72
N GLN A 509 -24.07 -19.77 -18.83
CA GLN A 509 -23.55 -19.60 -20.20
C GLN A 509 -23.00 -18.17 -20.37
N PRO A 510 -21.85 -18.01 -21.06
CA PRO A 510 -21.24 -16.71 -21.31
C PRO A 510 -22.24 -15.76 -22.01
N PHE A 511 -22.16 -14.47 -21.64
CA PHE A 511 -23.04 -13.38 -22.09
C PHE A 511 -23.28 -13.33 -23.62
N TRP A 512 -22.30 -13.72 -24.45
CA TRP A 512 -22.45 -13.74 -25.90
C TRP A 512 -23.41 -14.82 -26.42
N LYS A 513 -23.75 -15.85 -25.66
CA LYS A 513 -24.80 -16.80 -26.06
C LYS A 513 -26.20 -16.19 -25.99
N HIS A 514 -26.42 -15.22 -25.09
CA HIS A 514 -27.63 -14.42 -25.05
C HIS A 514 -27.79 -13.51 -26.27
N PHE A 515 -26.68 -13.00 -26.81
CA PHE A 515 -26.75 -12.19 -28.05
C PHE A 515 -27.13 -13.01 -29.29
N LYS A 516 -26.69 -14.27 -29.38
CA LYS A 516 -27.10 -15.14 -30.49
C LYS A 516 -28.58 -15.48 -30.43
N THR A 517 -29.18 -15.70 -29.27
CA THR A 517 -30.61 -15.95 -29.10
C THR A 517 -31.47 -14.73 -29.41
N LEU A 518 -31.00 -13.52 -29.14
CA LEU A 518 -31.71 -12.28 -29.49
C LEU A 518 -31.69 -12.01 -31.01
N GLN A 519 -30.64 -12.38 -31.74
CA GLN A 519 -30.57 -12.25 -33.19
C GLN A 519 -31.44 -13.30 -33.93
N PHE A 520 -31.56 -14.51 -33.40
CA PHE A 520 -32.42 -15.55 -33.98
C PHE A 520 -33.91 -15.26 -33.80
N ASN A 521 -34.33 -14.72 -32.64
CA ASN A 521 -35.73 -14.35 -32.41
C ASN A 521 -36.15 -13.13 -33.24
N ASN A 522 -35.24 -12.21 -33.58
CA ASN A 522 -35.57 -11.09 -34.46
C ASN A 522 -35.72 -11.48 -35.95
N LYS A 523 -35.10 -12.59 -36.41
CA LYS A 523 -35.29 -13.12 -37.76
C LYS A 523 -36.63 -13.87 -37.90
N ASN A 524 -37.07 -14.60 -36.88
CA ASN A 524 -38.35 -15.32 -36.90
C ASN A 524 -39.57 -14.38 -36.78
N ASN A 525 -39.44 -13.23 -36.11
CA ASN A 525 -40.54 -12.23 -36.04
C ASN A 525 -40.68 -11.38 -37.31
N ARG A 526 -39.68 -11.35 -38.21
CA ARG A 526 -39.82 -10.67 -39.52
C ARG A 526 -40.49 -11.55 -40.56
N ASN A 527 -40.41 -12.90 -40.45
CA ASN A 527 -41.05 -13.80 -41.41
C ASN A 527 -42.54 -14.10 -41.11
N ASN A 528 -43.04 -13.70 -39.94
CA ASN A 528 -44.46 -13.85 -39.57
C ASN A 528 -45.30 -12.56 -39.77
N LYS A 529 -44.74 -11.51 -40.40
CA LYS A 529 -45.49 -10.28 -40.76
C LYS A 529 -45.69 -10.11 -42.26
N VAL A 530 -45.36 -11.15 -43.07
CA VAL A 530 -45.65 -11.20 -44.50
C VAL A 530 -46.29 -12.53 -44.77
N LYS A 531 -47.54 -12.71 -44.34
CA LYS A 531 -48.56 -13.58 -44.85
C LYS A 531 -49.91 -12.99 -44.49
#